data_6e3051d497af77ed7e1e8bfc4bec15a7
#
_entry.id   6e3051d497af77ed7e1e8bfc4bec15a7
#
_cell.length_a   1.000
_cell.length_b   1.000
_cell.length_c   1.000
_cell.angle_alpha   90.00
_cell.angle_beta   90.00
_cell.angle_gamma   90.00
#
_symmetry.space_group_name_H-M   'P 1'
#
loop_
_entity.id
_entity.type
_entity.pdbx_description
1 polymer ?
#
loop_
_entity_poly.entity_id
_entity_poly.type
_entity_poly.pdbx_seq_one_letter_code
_entity_poly.pdbx_strand_id
1 'polypeptide(L)'
;VKHFLTIFILFPLFSWSQSQFVLQDKPFTPIIDTNRAILEFVEDQIRGKGYTLQEKMFFYHIQFVRSDPKKFHKEIVEPFLKEFPEAVGTESRSLKEDLLAARDLSRLYFNPQLRDIALEHATDLAQEGIISHIDSKGRTFQQRIRIGGFTKCAAENIYTGKNDGLLAVLMLLLDIGLPSAGHRKNILNPSFTQMSLSIRPSLKSKSVYLVQIFGCR
;
A
#
# COMPACT_ATOMS: atom_id res chain seq x y z
N VAL A 1 -40.25 4.36 -48.30
CA VAL A 1 -39.77 3.52 -47.22
C VAL A 1 -38.36 3.96 -46.89
N LYS A 2 -38.18 4.70 -45.80
CA LYS A 2 -36.86 5.14 -45.32
C LYS A 2 -36.35 4.11 -44.30
N HIS A 3 -35.25 3.40 -44.64
CA HIS A 3 -34.58 2.49 -43.71
C HIS A 3 -33.66 3.34 -42.81
N PHE A 4 -33.96 3.40 -41.51
CA PHE A 4 -33.06 3.90 -40.50
C PHE A 4 -32.07 2.79 -40.14
N LEU A 5 -30.80 3.00 -40.46
CA LEU A 5 -29.70 2.13 -40.05
C LEU A 5 -29.28 2.50 -38.62
N THR A 6 -29.66 1.72 -37.64
CA THR A 6 -29.26 1.90 -36.25
C THR A 6 -27.86 1.32 -36.08
N ILE A 7 -26.87 2.22 -35.99
CA ILE A 7 -25.48 1.83 -35.68
C ILE A 7 -25.38 1.60 -34.19
N PHE A 8 -25.26 0.32 -33.79
CA PHE A 8 -24.86 -0.04 -32.42
C PHE A 8 -23.36 0.24 -32.24
N ILE A 9 -23.02 1.30 -31.54
CA ILE A 9 -21.65 1.54 -31.09
C ILE A 9 -21.41 0.63 -29.86
N LEU A 10 -20.74 -0.49 -30.09
CA LEU A 10 -20.18 -1.31 -29.02
C LEU A 10 -19.02 -0.54 -28.37
N PHE A 11 -19.29 0.10 -27.24
CA PHE A 11 -18.22 0.55 -26.36
C PHE A 11 -17.51 -0.68 -25.79
N PRO A 12 -16.20 -0.83 -25.99
CA PRO A 12 -15.46 -1.85 -25.27
C PRO A 12 -15.54 -1.53 -23.78
N LEU A 13 -16.21 -2.39 -23.02
CA LEU A 13 -16.10 -2.40 -21.57
C LEU A 13 -14.64 -2.73 -21.25
N PHE A 14 -13.81 -1.72 -21.05
CA PHE A 14 -12.53 -1.88 -20.39
C PHE A 14 -12.82 -2.30 -18.96
N SER A 15 -12.98 -3.60 -18.76
CA SER A 15 -12.86 -4.20 -17.44
C SER A 15 -11.42 -3.97 -17.00
N TRP A 16 -11.23 -3.06 -16.08
CA TRP A 16 -10.01 -2.94 -15.30
C TRP A 16 -9.91 -4.23 -14.46
N SER A 17 -9.34 -5.25 -15.08
CA SER A 17 -8.92 -6.44 -14.37
C SER A 17 -7.77 -6.02 -13.47
N GLN A 18 -8.08 -5.67 -12.22
CA GLN A 18 -7.08 -5.72 -11.17
C GLN A 18 -6.69 -7.18 -11.06
N SER A 19 -5.54 -7.54 -11.63
CA SER A 19 -4.99 -8.86 -11.47
C SER A 19 -4.63 -9.02 -9.99
N GLN A 20 -5.55 -9.60 -9.22
CA GLN A 20 -5.27 -10.02 -7.86
C GLN A 20 -4.24 -11.14 -7.96
N PHE A 21 -2.99 -10.81 -7.62
CA PHE A 21 -1.96 -11.81 -7.43
C PHE A 21 -2.30 -12.58 -6.16
N VAL A 22 -2.83 -13.79 -6.33
CA VAL A 22 -3.16 -14.68 -5.21
C VAL A 22 -1.89 -15.44 -4.84
N LEU A 23 -1.19 -14.99 -3.81
CA LEU A 23 -0.14 -15.77 -3.19
C LEU A 23 -0.72 -17.08 -2.63
N GLN A 24 -0.01 -18.17 -2.85
CA GLN A 24 -0.31 -19.44 -2.21
C GLN A 24 -0.40 -19.26 -0.69
N ASP A 25 -1.15 -20.12 0.01
CA ASP A 25 -1.38 -20.00 1.45
C ASP A 25 -0.13 -20.15 2.33
N LYS A 26 1.02 -20.34 1.72
CA LYS A 26 2.31 -20.45 2.40
C LYS A 26 2.69 -19.10 3.05
N PRO A 27 2.95 -19.06 4.36
CA PRO A 27 3.45 -17.86 5.01
C PRO A 27 4.88 -17.55 4.57
N PHE A 28 5.20 -16.28 4.38
CA PHE A 28 6.58 -15.82 4.17
C PHE A 28 7.15 -15.26 5.46
N THR A 29 8.17 -15.94 6.01
CA THR A 29 8.84 -15.51 7.23
C THR A 29 10.34 -15.46 6.97
N PRO A 30 10.87 -14.33 6.48
CA PRO A 30 12.30 -14.19 6.22
C PRO A 30 13.10 -14.20 7.53
N ILE A 31 14.27 -14.81 7.48
CA ILE A 31 15.24 -14.71 8.58
C ILE A 31 15.96 -13.37 8.42
N ILE A 32 15.60 -12.40 9.24
CA ILE A 32 16.22 -11.08 9.24
C ILE A 32 16.64 -10.68 10.65
N ASP A 33 17.78 -10.02 10.74
CA ASP A 33 18.14 -9.29 11.95
C ASP A 33 17.27 -8.04 12.08
N THR A 34 16.42 -8.01 13.10
CA THR A 34 15.58 -6.85 13.37
C THR A 34 16.46 -5.61 13.62
N ASN A 35 16.31 -4.59 12.80
CA ASN A 35 16.99 -3.33 13.02
C ASN A 35 16.41 -2.62 14.24
N ARG A 36 17.14 -2.68 15.34
CA ARG A 36 16.70 -2.18 16.65
C ARG A 36 16.39 -0.68 16.61
N ALA A 37 17.19 0.12 15.90
CA ALA A 37 16.98 1.57 15.80
C ALA A 37 15.70 1.92 15.01
N ILE A 38 15.30 1.09 14.04
CA ILE A 38 14.02 1.25 13.35
C ILE A 38 12.88 0.83 14.27
N LEU A 39 13.02 -0.28 14.98
CA LEU A 39 11.98 -0.78 15.89
C LEU A 39 11.71 0.24 17.01
N GLU A 40 12.75 0.76 17.66
CA GLU A 40 12.62 1.77 18.71
C GLU A 40 11.96 3.05 18.18
N PHE A 41 12.35 3.50 16.98
CA PHE A 41 11.70 4.64 16.34
C PHE A 41 10.20 4.38 16.10
N VAL A 42 9.85 3.23 15.54
CA VAL A 42 8.44 2.87 15.27
C VAL A 42 7.63 2.82 16.57
N GLU A 43 8.16 2.13 17.59
CA GLU A 43 7.50 2.05 18.91
C GLU A 43 7.28 3.45 19.52
N ASP A 44 8.23 4.35 19.39
CA ASP A 44 8.06 5.73 19.85
C ASP A 44 6.94 6.48 19.10
N GLN A 45 6.89 6.31 17.78
CA GLN A 45 5.89 6.97 16.93
C GLN A 45 4.45 6.50 17.19
N ILE A 46 4.24 5.22 17.51
CA ILE A 46 2.90 4.62 17.56
C ILE A 46 2.47 4.10 18.94
N ARG A 47 3.31 4.27 19.97
CA ARG A 47 3.01 3.85 21.34
C ARG A 47 1.72 4.47 21.83
N GLY A 48 0.81 3.63 22.36
CA GLY A 48 -0.48 4.07 22.89
C GLY A 48 -1.50 4.56 21.87
N LYS A 49 -1.23 4.39 20.56
CA LYS A 49 -2.11 4.87 19.49
C LYS A 49 -3.01 3.78 18.89
N GLY A 50 -3.14 2.63 19.56
CA GLY A 50 -4.06 1.56 19.17
C GLY A 50 -3.70 0.80 17.90
N TYR A 51 -2.42 0.79 17.50
CA TYR A 51 -1.95 0.01 16.37
C TYR A 51 -1.90 -1.49 16.71
N THR A 52 -2.43 -2.31 15.82
CA THR A 52 -2.32 -3.78 15.89
C THR A 52 -0.88 -4.21 15.57
N LEU A 53 -0.54 -5.48 15.87
CA LEU A 53 0.77 -6.03 15.53
C LEU A 53 1.06 -5.91 14.01
N GLN A 54 0.08 -6.22 13.15
CA GLN A 54 0.28 -6.17 11.70
C GLN A 54 0.43 -4.73 11.17
N GLU A 55 -0.27 -3.77 11.76
CA GLU A 55 -0.07 -2.35 11.45
C GLU A 55 1.33 -1.87 11.89
N LYS A 56 1.84 -2.32 13.05
CA LYS A 56 3.22 -2.04 13.51
C LYS A 56 4.26 -2.67 12.57
N MET A 57 4.06 -3.94 12.17
CA MET A 57 4.95 -4.62 11.23
C MET A 57 4.97 -3.92 9.87
N PHE A 58 3.82 -3.50 9.37
CA PHE A 58 3.75 -2.70 8.15
C PHE A 58 4.54 -1.38 8.29
N PHE A 59 4.33 -0.65 9.39
CA PHE A 59 5.02 0.62 9.65
C PHE A 59 6.55 0.40 9.73
N TYR A 60 6.98 -0.66 10.43
CA TYR A 60 8.39 -1.05 10.53
C TYR A 60 9.01 -1.33 9.15
N HIS A 61 8.37 -2.14 8.33
CA HIS A 61 8.94 -2.50 7.03
C HIS A 61 8.96 -1.31 6.06
N ILE A 62 8.00 -0.40 6.10
CA ILE A 62 8.07 0.86 5.35
C ILE A 62 9.27 1.70 5.81
N GLN A 63 9.53 1.80 7.12
CA GLN A 63 10.73 2.49 7.62
C GLN A 63 12.00 1.78 7.17
N PHE A 64 12.02 0.44 7.15
CA PHE A 64 13.18 -0.33 6.68
C PHE A 64 13.45 -0.09 5.20
N VAL A 65 12.41 -0.18 4.34
CA VAL A 65 12.54 0.17 2.91
C VAL A 65 13.18 1.54 2.72
N ARG A 66 12.74 2.53 3.49
CA ARG A 66 13.19 3.92 3.33
C ARG A 66 14.55 4.19 3.96
N SER A 67 14.91 3.50 5.03
CA SER A 67 16.20 3.69 5.70
C SER A 67 17.35 2.99 4.97
N ASP A 68 17.11 1.81 4.40
CA ASP A 68 18.10 1.05 3.65
C ASP A 68 17.42 0.24 2.53
N PRO A 69 17.09 0.87 1.40
CA PRO A 69 16.40 0.20 0.28
C PRO A 69 17.18 -0.98 -0.30
N LYS A 70 18.52 -0.88 -0.32
CA LYS A 70 19.40 -1.93 -0.85
C LYS A 70 19.40 -3.15 0.06
N LYS A 71 19.50 -2.94 1.38
CA LYS A 71 19.44 -4.00 2.37
C LYS A 71 18.07 -4.66 2.36
N PHE A 72 16.99 -3.88 2.28
CA PHE A 72 15.63 -4.41 2.16
C PHE A 72 15.47 -5.29 0.91
N HIS A 73 16.02 -4.86 -0.24
CA HIS A 73 16.02 -5.70 -1.44
C HIS A 73 16.71 -7.04 -1.19
N LYS A 74 17.93 -7.01 -0.65
CA LYS A 74 18.76 -8.20 -0.44
C LYS A 74 18.17 -9.17 0.58
N GLU A 75 17.64 -8.65 1.70
CA GLU A 75 17.22 -9.46 2.84
C GLU A 75 15.74 -9.85 2.80
N ILE A 76 14.92 -9.12 2.07
CA ILE A 76 13.47 -9.35 2.01
C ILE A 76 13.01 -9.71 0.60
N VAL A 77 13.30 -8.84 -0.40
CA VAL A 77 12.74 -9.02 -1.74
C VAL A 77 13.36 -10.24 -2.45
N GLU A 78 14.69 -10.40 -2.42
CA GLU A 78 15.35 -11.56 -3.05
C GLU A 78 14.90 -12.90 -2.44
N PRO A 79 14.86 -13.09 -1.12
CA PRO A 79 14.30 -14.31 -0.52
C PRO A 79 12.83 -14.53 -0.86
N PHE A 80 12.01 -13.47 -0.88
CA PHE A 80 10.61 -13.55 -1.30
C PHE A 80 10.47 -14.07 -2.73
N LEU A 81 11.20 -13.51 -3.69
CA LEU A 81 11.17 -13.92 -5.09
C LEU A 81 11.72 -15.35 -5.31
N LYS A 82 12.63 -15.79 -4.45
CA LYS A 82 13.12 -17.18 -4.47
C LYS A 82 12.05 -18.16 -3.98
N GLU A 83 11.27 -17.78 -2.98
CA GLU A 83 10.21 -18.61 -2.41
C GLU A 83 8.93 -18.58 -3.26
N PHE A 84 8.66 -17.47 -3.94
CA PHE A 84 7.50 -17.24 -4.81
C PHE A 84 7.95 -16.86 -6.24
N PRO A 85 8.43 -17.84 -7.03
CA PRO A 85 8.96 -17.58 -8.38
C PRO A 85 7.92 -17.00 -9.34
N GLU A 86 6.63 -17.19 -9.08
CA GLU A 86 5.53 -16.57 -9.82
C GLU A 86 5.50 -15.03 -9.70
N ALA A 87 6.14 -14.46 -8.68
CA ALA A 87 6.30 -13.01 -8.55
C ALA A 87 7.49 -12.44 -9.33
N VAL A 88 8.28 -13.32 -9.97
CA VAL A 88 9.42 -12.89 -10.80
C VAL A 88 8.93 -12.43 -12.17
N GLY A 89 9.11 -11.16 -12.47
CA GLY A 89 8.62 -10.56 -13.72
C GLY A 89 9.25 -9.20 -13.99
N THR A 90 8.57 -8.43 -14.82
CA THR A 90 8.98 -7.06 -15.16
C THR A 90 8.93 -6.16 -13.94
N GLU A 91 7.89 -6.31 -13.12
CA GLU A 91 7.64 -5.50 -11.92
C GLU A 91 8.73 -5.74 -10.85
N SER A 92 9.14 -6.99 -10.63
CA SER A 92 10.21 -7.29 -9.65
C SER A 92 11.59 -6.79 -10.13
N ARG A 93 11.88 -6.84 -11.43
CA ARG A 93 13.11 -6.25 -11.99
C ARG A 93 13.13 -4.73 -11.84
N SER A 94 12.03 -4.08 -12.22
CA SER A 94 11.85 -2.64 -12.04
C SER A 94 11.91 -2.23 -10.56
N LEU A 95 11.34 -3.03 -9.63
CA LEU A 95 11.47 -2.79 -8.19
C LEU A 95 12.92 -2.81 -7.74
N LYS A 96 13.72 -3.77 -8.21
CA LYS A 96 15.16 -3.83 -7.91
C LYS A 96 15.85 -2.53 -8.33
N GLU A 97 15.61 -2.08 -9.56
CA GLU A 97 16.19 -0.85 -10.11
C GLU A 97 15.83 0.36 -9.24
N ASP A 98 14.53 0.52 -8.90
CA ASP A 98 14.06 1.62 -8.07
C ASP A 98 14.67 1.61 -6.66
N LEU A 99 14.74 0.43 -6.01
CA LEU A 99 15.35 0.30 -4.68
C LEU A 99 16.87 0.57 -4.71
N LEU A 100 17.58 0.15 -5.76
CA LEU A 100 19.00 0.45 -5.91
C LEU A 100 19.29 1.91 -6.23
N ALA A 101 18.36 2.60 -6.89
CA ALA A 101 18.44 4.00 -7.25
C ALA A 101 17.97 4.95 -6.15
N ALA A 102 17.13 4.47 -5.22
CA ALA A 102 16.52 5.31 -4.17
C ALA A 102 17.57 6.04 -3.32
N ARG A 103 17.36 7.32 -3.09
CA ARG A 103 18.24 8.22 -2.31
C ARG A 103 17.39 9.21 -1.51
N ASP A 104 17.98 9.75 -0.45
CA ASP A 104 17.43 10.86 0.34
C ASP A 104 16.05 10.61 0.94
N LEU A 105 15.73 9.34 1.21
CA LEU A 105 14.46 8.95 1.81
C LEU A 105 14.46 9.24 3.31
N SER A 106 13.74 10.28 3.72
CA SER A 106 13.54 10.61 5.14
C SER A 106 12.68 9.55 5.85
N ARG A 107 12.84 9.43 7.17
CA ARG A 107 11.89 8.70 8.02
C ARG A 107 10.49 9.31 7.90
N LEU A 108 9.49 8.46 8.04
CA LEU A 108 8.08 8.87 8.04
C LEU A 108 7.57 8.95 9.47
N TYR A 109 7.16 10.14 9.89
CA TYR A 109 6.62 10.38 11.23
C TYR A 109 5.11 10.13 11.25
N PHE A 110 4.61 9.63 12.38
CA PHE A 110 3.18 9.48 12.60
C PHE A 110 2.45 10.83 12.52
N ASN A 111 1.27 10.84 11.90
CA ASN A 111 0.37 11.99 11.88
C ASN A 111 -1.06 11.55 12.27
N PRO A 112 -1.67 12.13 13.32
CA PRO A 112 -2.98 11.72 13.79
C PRO A 112 -4.10 11.99 12.78
N GLN A 113 -4.07 13.12 12.07
CA GLN A 113 -5.08 13.44 11.05
C GLN A 113 -5.07 12.40 9.91
N LEU A 114 -3.87 12.01 9.43
CA LEU A 114 -3.75 10.95 8.43
C LEU A 114 -4.22 9.60 8.98
N ARG A 115 -4.04 9.33 10.29
CA ARG A 115 -4.55 8.11 10.95
C ARG A 115 -6.06 8.04 10.90
N ASP A 116 -6.74 9.13 11.25
CA ASP A 116 -8.19 9.18 11.29
C ASP A 116 -8.80 9.01 9.89
N ILE A 117 -8.21 9.67 8.88
CA ILE A 117 -8.64 9.53 7.48
C ILE A 117 -8.42 8.09 6.98
N ALA A 118 -7.26 7.48 7.27
CA ALA A 118 -6.97 6.10 6.90
C ALA A 118 -7.93 5.12 7.59
N LEU A 119 -8.25 5.35 8.86
CA LEU A 119 -9.18 4.53 9.64
C LEU A 119 -10.59 4.58 9.07
N GLU A 120 -11.12 5.78 8.79
CA GLU A 120 -12.45 5.95 8.21
C GLU A 120 -12.54 5.21 6.86
N HIS A 121 -11.57 5.42 5.98
CA HIS A 121 -11.61 4.80 4.65
C HIS A 121 -11.37 3.29 4.68
N ALA A 122 -10.44 2.79 5.48
CA ALA A 122 -10.23 1.35 5.63
C ALA A 122 -11.48 0.64 6.18
N THR A 123 -12.21 1.30 7.08
CA THR A 123 -13.48 0.78 7.63
C THR A 123 -14.56 0.74 6.55
N ASP A 124 -14.69 1.80 5.76
CA ASP A 124 -15.62 1.89 4.64
C ASP A 124 -15.36 0.77 3.61
N LEU A 125 -14.11 0.62 3.14
CA LEU A 125 -13.74 -0.43 2.20
C LEU A 125 -14.00 -1.84 2.75
N ALA A 126 -13.73 -2.06 4.05
CA ALA A 126 -13.96 -3.35 4.70
C ALA A 126 -15.45 -3.70 4.79
N GLN A 127 -16.33 -2.73 4.97
CA GLN A 127 -17.78 -2.88 4.98
C GLN A 127 -18.32 -3.13 3.57
N GLU A 128 -17.88 -2.35 2.59
CA GLU A 128 -18.32 -2.48 1.20
C GLU A 128 -17.74 -3.71 0.50
N GLY A 129 -16.55 -4.17 0.91
CA GLY A 129 -15.88 -5.33 0.31
C GLY A 129 -15.30 -5.04 -1.06
N ILE A 130 -14.96 -3.78 -1.36
CA ILE A 130 -14.40 -3.32 -2.65
C ILE A 130 -13.12 -2.53 -2.43
N ILE A 131 -12.25 -2.49 -3.46
CA ILE A 131 -11.08 -1.62 -3.50
C ILE A 131 -11.43 -0.38 -4.31
N SER A 132 -11.31 0.80 -3.70
CA SER A 132 -11.58 2.07 -4.38
C SER A 132 -10.89 3.24 -3.67
N HIS A 133 -10.42 4.21 -4.42
CA HIS A 133 -10.00 5.51 -3.90
C HIS A 133 -11.18 6.49 -3.69
N ILE A 134 -12.40 6.05 -4.04
CA ILE A 134 -13.66 6.77 -3.78
C ILE A 134 -14.40 5.98 -2.70
N ASP A 135 -14.84 6.65 -1.66
CA ASP A 135 -15.59 6.01 -0.58
C ASP A 135 -17.08 5.78 -0.92
N SER A 136 -17.81 5.06 -0.06
CA SER A 136 -19.23 4.75 -0.25
C SER A 136 -20.14 5.99 -0.32
N LYS A 137 -19.66 7.16 0.13
CA LYS A 137 -20.34 8.45 0.03
C LYS A 137 -19.97 9.22 -1.25
N GLY A 138 -19.20 8.62 -2.17
CA GLY A 138 -18.74 9.24 -3.41
C GLY A 138 -17.60 10.25 -3.23
N ARG A 139 -16.94 10.32 -2.06
CA ARG A 139 -15.85 11.26 -1.80
C ARG A 139 -14.53 10.71 -2.34
N THR A 140 -13.84 11.50 -3.12
CA THR A 140 -12.48 11.20 -3.60
C THR A 140 -11.46 11.30 -2.46
N PHE A 141 -10.25 10.77 -2.67
CA PHE A 141 -9.14 10.92 -1.72
C PHE A 141 -8.88 12.39 -1.36
N GLN A 142 -8.84 13.29 -2.35
CA GLN A 142 -8.61 14.72 -2.13
C GLN A 142 -9.70 15.36 -1.27
N GLN A 143 -10.95 14.93 -1.44
CA GLN A 143 -12.07 15.41 -0.61
C GLN A 143 -11.94 14.90 0.82
N ARG A 144 -11.58 13.62 1.02
CA ARG A 144 -11.36 13.05 2.36
C ARG A 144 -10.22 13.75 3.09
N ILE A 145 -9.08 13.99 2.43
CA ILE A 145 -7.93 14.72 2.97
C ILE A 145 -8.32 16.12 3.43
N ARG A 146 -9.09 16.85 2.60
CA ARG A 146 -9.56 18.21 2.93
C ARG A 146 -10.51 18.21 4.12
N ILE A 147 -11.48 17.29 4.15
CA ILE A 147 -12.45 17.16 5.25
C ILE A 147 -11.71 16.80 6.55
N GLY A 148 -10.71 15.92 6.51
CA GLY A 148 -9.86 15.58 7.65
C GLY A 148 -8.90 16.70 8.09
N GLY A 149 -8.97 17.87 7.45
CA GLY A 149 -8.19 19.05 7.84
C GLY A 149 -6.71 19.01 7.47
N PHE A 150 -6.28 18.04 6.64
CA PHE A 150 -4.90 17.98 6.16
C PHE A 150 -4.76 18.77 4.85
N THR A 151 -3.93 19.82 4.87
CA THR A 151 -3.83 20.80 3.78
C THR A 151 -2.52 20.73 2.98
N LYS A 152 -1.63 19.81 3.37
CA LYS A 152 -0.34 19.58 2.71
C LYS A 152 -0.47 18.56 1.59
N CYS A 153 0.60 18.33 0.85
CA CYS A 153 0.61 17.26 -0.14
C CYS A 153 0.37 15.89 0.51
N ALA A 154 -0.40 15.05 -0.14
CA ALA A 154 -0.73 13.71 0.36
C ALA A 154 -0.88 12.71 -0.78
N ALA A 155 -0.67 11.43 -0.47
CA ALA A 155 -0.93 10.31 -1.36
C ALA A 155 -1.51 9.13 -0.58
N GLU A 156 -2.23 8.26 -1.27
CA GLU A 156 -2.89 7.09 -0.70
C GLU A 156 -2.44 5.82 -1.41
N ASN A 157 -2.14 4.79 -0.62
CA ASN A 157 -2.00 3.42 -1.08
C ASN A 157 -3.11 2.57 -0.44
N ILE A 158 -3.69 1.66 -1.21
CA ILE A 158 -4.69 0.70 -0.74
C ILE A 158 -4.22 -0.70 -1.06
N TYR A 159 -4.34 -1.60 -0.07
CA TYR A 159 -4.08 -3.03 -0.23
C TYR A 159 -5.26 -3.84 0.31
N THR A 160 -5.57 -4.94 -0.36
CA THR A 160 -6.43 -5.99 0.17
C THR A 160 -5.77 -7.35 0.02
N GLY A 161 -5.93 -8.20 1.01
CA GLY A 161 -5.32 -9.52 1.03
C GLY A 161 -5.21 -10.09 2.43
N LYS A 162 -4.16 -10.85 2.69
CA LYS A 162 -3.87 -11.43 4.01
C LYS A 162 -3.56 -10.34 5.04
N ASN A 163 -3.90 -10.61 6.30
CA ASN A 163 -3.52 -9.75 7.42
C ASN A 163 -2.06 -9.99 7.82
N ASP A 164 -1.15 -9.55 6.96
CA ASP A 164 0.29 -9.66 7.12
C ASP A 164 0.95 -8.36 6.68
N GLY A 165 1.58 -7.66 7.64
CA GLY A 165 2.15 -6.34 7.39
C GLY A 165 3.35 -6.34 6.44
N LEU A 166 4.20 -7.38 6.49
CA LEU A 166 5.32 -7.52 5.55
C LEU A 166 4.82 -7.83 4.14
N LEU A 167 3.89 -8.79 4.02
CA LEU A 167 3.32 -9.15 2.73
C LEU A 167 2.63 -7.96 2.07
N ALA A 168 1.88 -7.17 2.83
CA ALA A 168 1.24 -5.96 2.31
C ALA A 168 2.27 -4.96 1.76
N VAL A 169 3.41 -4.75 2.45
CA VAL A 169 4.52 -3.91 1.94
C VAL A 169 5.08 -4.47 0.64
N LEU A 170 5.33 -5.78 0.57
CA LEU A 170 5.85 -6.43 -0.64
C LEU A 170 4.90 -6.28 -1.82
N MET A 171 3.58 -6.45 -1.61
CA MET A 171 2.59 -6.30 -2.68
C MET A 171 2.51 -4.86 -3.20
N LEU A 172 2.55 -3.87 -2.31
CA LEU A 172 2.57 -2.45 -2.69
C LEU A 172 3.87 -2.03 -3.38
N LEU A 173 5.00 -2.67 -3.07
CA LEU A 173 6.27 -2.41 -3.76
C LEU A 173 6.35 -3.10 -5.12
N LEU A 174 5.89 -4.34 -5.22
CA LEU A 174 5.88 -5.09 -6.48
C LEU A 174 4.93 -4.47 -7.50
N ASP A 175 3.76 -3.97 -7.05
CA ASP A 175 2.74 -3.36 -7.92
C ASP A 175 2.38 -4.27 -9.13
N ILE A 176 2.28 -5.60 -8.91
CA ILE A 176 2.05 -6.58 -9.98
C ILE A 176 0.74 -6.25 -10.72
N GLY A 177 0.84 -6.14 -12.05
CA GLY A 177 -0.29 -5.80 -12.90
C GLY A 177 -0.65 -4.30 -12.90
N LEU A 178 0.14 -3.45 -12.26
CA LEU A 178 -0.03 -2.00 -12.22
C LEU A 178 1.18 -1.30 -12.89
N PRO A 179 1.19 -1.10 -14.20
CA PRO A 179 2.36 -0.56 -14.92
C PRO A 179 2.83 0.81 -14.43
N SER A 180 1.93 1.59 -13.81
CA SER A 180 2.28 2.89 -13.25
C SER A 180 3.19 2.82 -12.03
N ALA A 181 3.26 1.66 -11.35
CA ALA A 181 3.95 1.44 -10.07
C ALA A 181 3.63 2.56 -9.05
N GLY A 182 2.34 2.92 -8.94
CA GLY A 182 1.90 4.07 -8.16
C GLY A 182 2.13 3.92 -6.67
N HIS A 183 1.87 2.73 -6.11
CA HIS A 183 2.08 2.49 -4.68
C HIS A 183 3.56 2.54 -4.32
N ARG A 184 4.43 1.91 -5.11
CA ARG A 184 5.88 1.95 -4.94
C ARG A 184 6.41 3.37 -5.03
N LYS A 185 5.97 4.17 -6.02
CA LYS A 185 6.36 5.58 -6.16
C LYS A 185 6.00 6.39 -4.92
N ASN A 186 4.84 6.15 -4.32
CA ASN A 186 4.47 6.79 -3.05
C ASN A 186 5.41 6.36 -1.91
N ILE A 187 5.72 5.07 -1.78
CA ILE A 187 6.62 4.55 -0.73
C ILE A 187 8.03 5.15 -0.86
N LEU A 188 8.53 5.30 -2.08
CA LEU A 188 9.89 5.79 -2.37
C LEU A 188 9.96 7.30 -2.65
N ASN A 189 8.87 8.05 -2.42
CA ASN A 189 8.88 9.50 -2.64
C ASN A 189 9.64 10.22 -1.50
N PRO A 190 10.74 10.96 -1.80
CA PRO A 190 11.52 11.67 -0.78
C PRO A 190 10.78 12.86 -0.17
N SER A 191 9.77 13.41 -0.84
CA SER A 191 8.99 14.56 -0.34
C SER A 191 8.09 14.20 0.83
N PHE A 192 7.73 12.93 1.00
CA PHE A 192 6.90 12.51 2.12
C PHE A 192 7.73 12.35 3.39
N THR A 193 7.24 12.97 4.46
CA THR A 193 7.87 12.97 5.79
C THR A 193 6.89 12.48 6.87
N GLN A 194 5.64 12.22 6.52
CA GLN A 194 4.61 11.75 7.43
C GLN A 194 3.89 10.54 6.84
N MET A 195 3.43 9.65 7.69
CA MET A 195 2.62 8.50 7.30
C MET A 195 1.72 8.07 8.44
N SER A 196 0.53 7.61 8.07
CA SER A 196 -0.31 6.79 8.94
C SER A 196 -1.03 5.73 8.12
N LEU A 197 -1.54 4.71 8.78
CA LEU A 197 -2.25 3.61 8.13
C LEU A 197 -3.32 3.03 9.03
N SER A 198 -4.26 2.30 8.45
CA SER A 198 -5.19 1.44 9.15
C SER A 198 -5.41 0.14 8.40
N ILE A 199 -5.50 -0.97 9.14
CA ILE A 199 -5.90 -2.28 8.63
C ILE A 199 -7.25 -2.64 9.26
N ARG A 200 -8.23 -3.03 8.43
CA ARG A 200 -9.55 -3.48 8.88
C ARG A 200 -9.93 -4.81 8.24
N PRO A 201 -10.44 -5.77 9.04
CA PRO A 201 -10.92 -7.03 8.50
C PRO A 201 -12.16 -6.79 7.64
N SER A 202 -12.23 -7.45 6.49
CA SER A 202 -13.42 -7.45 5.65
C SER A 202 -14.60 -8.10 6.38
N LEU A 203 -15.79 -7.54 6.22
CA LEU A 203 -17.02 -8.17 6.68
C LEU A 203 -17.56 -9.21 5.68
N LYS A 204 -17.03 -9.23 4.45
CA LYS A 204 -17.52 -10.05 3.32
C LYS A 204 -16.56 -11.17 2.92
N SER A 205 -15.32 -11.18 3.43
CA SER A 205 -14.28 -12.15 3.05
C SER A 205 -13.30 -12.37 4.21
N LYS A 206 -12.33 -13.29 4.01
CA LYS A 206 -11.21 -13.50 4.96
C LYS A 206 -10.07 -12.49 4.78
N SER A 207 -10.20 -11.54 3.86
CA SER A 207 -9.19 -10.52 3.59
C SER A 207 -9.26 -9.36 4.56
N VAL A 208 -8.22 -8.55 4.58
CA VAL A 208 -8.21 -7.23 5.21
C VAL A 208 -8.15 -6.13 4.16
N TYR A 209 -8.56 -4.93 4.55
CA TYR A 209 -8.33 -3.70 3.80
C TYR A 209 -7.35 -2.83 4.57
N LEU A 210 -6.25 -2.48 3.91
CA LEU A 210 -5.24 -1.57 4.41
C LEU A 210 -5.31 -0.27 3.61
N VAL A 211 -5.40 0.84 4.32
CA VAL A 211 -5.24 2.19 3.76
C VAL A 211 -4.01 2.81 4.39
N GLN A 212 -3.04 3.19 3.57
CA GLN A 212 -1.84 3.93 3.94
C GLN A 212 -1.92 5.32 3.35
N ILE A 213 -1.70 6.34 4.16
CA ILE A 213 -1.69 7.74 3.72
C ILE A 213 -0.35 8.37 4.07
N PHE A 214 0.26 9.00 3.06
CA PHE A 214 1.48 9.80 3.18
C PHE A 214 1.15 11.29 3.21
N GLY A 215 2.03 12.06 3.85
CA GLY A 215 1.93 13.51 3.88
C GLY A 215 3.29 14.20 3.85
N CYS A 216 3.30 15.45 3.35
CA CYS A 216 4.41 16.39 3.54
C CYS A 216 4.26 17.15 4.85
N ARG A 217 5.36 17.73 5.35
CA ARG A 217 5.33 18.72 6.45
C ARG A 217 4.97 20.10 5.96
#